data_7aa6b09350ec0a09deee669dbc7ea861
#
_entry.id   7aa6b09350ec0a09deee669dbc7ea861
#
_cell.length_a   1.000
_cell.length_b   1.000
_cell.length_c   1.000
_cell.angle_alpha   90.00
_cell.angle_beta   90.00
_cell.angle_gamma   90.00
#
_symmetry.space_group_name_H-M   'P 1'
#
loop_
_entity.id
_entity.type
_entity.pdbx_description
1 polymer ?
#
loop_
_entity_poly.entity_id
_entity_poly.type
_entity_poly.pdbx_seq_one_letter_code
_entity_poly.pdbx_strand_id
1 'polypeptide(L)'
;MLVHSRKGRWAAAVLFFVLFLPLFALPLLVILAASFATNWSSVLPSGLTTAHYAAAAHGEALQALTTSLLTALAASLLALTVGTWAALAAAGLGRRHRAVLDALFVLPVAVPSVVVGLAVLVAFSRPPVLLNGTRWIVVIAHTVLVTAFAYQSVSAALRRLDPAYEQAAASLGAGPARVLWRVRLPLLLPSLTAAAGLCFALSMGELSATMMLYPPDWTPLPVLIYAATDRGSLFAGSALAVVLMAATLLALLAVSRIRTRAAHR
;
A
#
# COMPACT_ATOMS: atom_id res chain seq x y z
N MET A 1 22.75 22.92 -10.35
CA MET A 1 23.34 21.60 -10.10
C MET A 1 24.57 21.79 -9.23
N LEU A 2 24.55 21.28 -7.99
CA LEU A 2 25.60 21.52 -6.99
C LEU A 2 26.89 20.70 -7.19
N VAL A 3 26.90 19.69 -8.08
CA VAL A 3 28.03 18.78 -8.27
C VAL A 3 28.35 18.65 -9.77
N HIS A 4 29.29 19.46 -10.24
CA HIS A 4 29.71 19.49 -11.66
C HIS A 4 30.91 18.62 -11.95
N SER A 5 31.79 18.33 -11.00
CA SER A 5 32.98 17.52 -11.24
C SER A 5 32.72 16.03 -11.11
N ARG A 6 33.42 15.20 -11.90
CA ARG A 6 33.36 13.75 -11.83
C ARG A 6 33.75 13.23 -10.43
N LYS A 7 34.76 13.86 -9.80
CA LYS A 7 35.19 13.54 -8.43
C LYS A 7 34.12 13.88 -7.39
N GLY A 8 33.44 15.04 -7.51
CA GLY A 8 32.37 15.45 -6.61
C GLY A 8 31.14 14.53 -6.70
N ARG A 9 30.76 14.08 -7.92
CA ARG A 9 29.68 13.09 -8.10
C ARG A 9 30.03 11.76 -7.47
N TRP A 10 31.28 11.31 -7.61
CA TRP A 10 31.74 10.06 -7.02
C TRP A 10 31.79 10.16 -5.48
N ALA A 11 32.31 11.24 -4.94
CA ALA A 11 32.29 11.48 -3.49
C ALA A 11 30.89 11.52 -2.91
N ALA A 12 29.94 12.21 -3.59
CA ALA A 12 28.54 12.24 -3.18
C ALA A 12 27.90 10.86 -3.24
N ALA A 13 28.18 10.05 -4.28
CA ALA A 13 27.69 8.69 -4.40
C ALA A 13 28.26 7.78 -3.29
N VAL A 14 29.56 7.85 -3.02
CA VAL A 14 30.19 7.07 -1.95
C VAL A 14 29.60 7.44 -0.59
N LEU A 15 29.46 8.74 -0.29
CA LEU A 15 28.84 9.20 0.94
C LEU A 15 27.41 8.72 1.08
N PHE A 16 26.62 8.80 0.00
CA PHE A 16 25.26 8.27 -0.03
C PHE A 16 25.22 6.77 0.27
N PHE A 17 26.02 5.96 -0.41
CA PHE A 17 26.04 4.52 -0.20
C PHE A 17 26.56 4.12 1.18
N VAL A 18 27.57 4.83 1.72
CA VAL A 18 28.12 4.56 3.07
C VAL A 18 27.09 4.89 4.17
N LEU A 19 26.27 5.90 4.00
CA LEU A 19 25.25 6.26 4.98
C LEU A 19 23.93 5.52 4.75
N PHE A 20 23.46 5.46 3.50
CA PHE A 20 22.16 4.92 3.14
C PHE A 20 22.13 3.39 3.24
N LEU A 21 23.15 2.71 2.73
CA LEU A 21 23.17 1.26 2.66
C LEU A 21 23.10 0.59 4.06
N PRO A 22 23.92 0.99 5.06
CA PRO A 22 23.81 0.44 6.41
C PRO A 22 22.46 0.79 7.05
N LEU A 23 21.96 2.00 6.90
CA LEU A 23 20.73 2.43 7.55
C LEU A 23 19.49 1.65 7.04
N PHE A 24 19.44 1.35 5.74
CA PHE A 24 18.29 0.68 5.14
C PHE A 24 18.50 -0.83 4.95
N ALA A 25 19.70 -1.26 4.52
CA ALA A 25 19.95 -2.68 4.25
C ALA A 25 20.19 -3.48 5.53
N LEU A 26 20.91 -2.91 6.52
CA LEU A 26 21.24 -3.63 7.74
C LEU A 26 20.03 -4.14 8.52
N PRO A 27 18.98 -3.33 8.80
CA PRO A 27 17.79 -3.84 9.49
C PRO A 27 17.10 -4.97 8.71
N LEU A 28 17.02 -4.88 7.38
CA LEU A 28 16.40 -5.91 6.55
C LEU A 28 17.25 -7.21 6.55
N LEU A 29 18.57 -7.07 6.50
CA LEU A 29 19.48 -8.22 6.58
C LEU A 29 19.43 -8.90 7.96
N VAL A 30 19.30 -8.10 9.03
CA VAL A 30 19.13 -8.61 10.40
C VAL A 30 17.83 -9.40 10.52
N ILE A 31 16.69 -8.87 10.04
CA ILE A 31 15.41 -9.60 10.03
C ILE A 31 15.53 -10.87 9.19
N LEU A 32 16.17 -10.81 8.03
CA LEU A 32 16.39 -11.98 7.17
C LEU A 32 17.28 -13.02 7.87
N ALA A 33 18.36 -12.61 8.53
CA ALA A 33 19.21 -13.52 9.30
C ALA A 33 18.48 -14.12 10.50
N ALA A 34 17.71 -13.30 11.24
CA ALA A 34 16.91 -13.74 12.38
C ALA A 34 15.84 -14.77 11.97
N SER A 35 15.26 -14.64 10.77
CA SER A 35 14.22 -15.55 10.28
C SER A 35 14.69 -16.99 10.08
N PHE A 36 16.01 -17.20 9.96
CA PHE A 36 16.62 -18.52 9.88
C PHE A 36 17.30 -18.96 11.19
N ALA A 37 17.32 -18.14 12.23
CA ALA A 37 18.02 -18.43 13.47
C ALA A 37 17.19 -19.32 14.41
N THR A 38 17.86 -20.25 15.10
CA THR A 38 17.29 -20.93 16.27
C THR A 38 17.69 -20.24 17.57
N ASN A 39 18.88 -19.62 17.59
CA ASN A 39 19.41 -18.89 18.72
C ASN A 39 20.27 -17.72 18.24
N TRP A 40 20.28 -16.63 19.03
CA TRP A 40 21.11 -15.46 18.76
C TRP A 40 21.65 -14.91 20.08
N SER A 41 22.75 -15.49 20.52
CA SER A 41 23.43 -15.11 21.77
C SER A 41 24.78 -14.41 21.56
N SER A 42 25.22 -14.27 20.29
CA SER A 42 26.49 -13.64 19.91
C SER A 42 26.29 -12.64 18.77
N VAL A 43 27.36 -12.16 18.14
CA VAL A 43 27.30 -11.22 17.00
C VAL A 43 26.57 -11.81 15.79
N LEU A 44 26.69 -13.11 15.58
CA LEU A 44 26.00 -13.83 14.50
C LEU A 44 25.00 -14.85 15.08
N PRO A 45 23.89 -15.11 14.36
CA PRO A 45 22.95 -16.14 14.76
C PRO A 45 23.61 -17.52 14.75
N SER A 46 23.25 -18.36 15.72
CA SER A 46 23.69 -19.75 15.81
C SER A 46 22.53 -20.71 15.56
N GLY A 47 22.83 -21.81 14.86
CA GLY A 47 21.81 -22.79 14.49
C GLY A 47 20.86 -22.25 13.41
N LEU A 48 21.09 -22.62 12.17
CA LEU A 48 20.21 -22.24 11.06
C LEU A 48 19.08 -23.27 10.91
N THR A 49 17.84 -22.74 10.73
CA THR A 49 16.65 -23.56 10.53
C THR A 49 15.70 -22.95 9.50
N THR A 50 14.97 -23.78 8.80
CA THR A 50 13.82 -23.40 7.96
C THR A 50 12.47 -23.72 8.61
N ALA A 51 12.47 -24.22 9.85
CA ALA A 51 11.25 -24.64 10.54
C ALA A 51 10.24 -23.51 10.71
N HIS A 52 10.69 -22.26 10.90
CA HIS A 52 9.82 -21.09 10.99
C HIS A 52 9.03 -20.86 9.68
N TYR A 53 9.65 -21.09 8.52
CA TYR A 53 8.98 -20.99 7.22
C TYR A 53 8.04 -22.16 6.97
N ALA A 54 8.41 -23.36 7.39
CA ALA A 54 7.50 -24.49 7.35
C ALA A 54 6.25 -24.24 8.20
N ALA A 55 6.40 -23.69 9.40
CA ALA A 55 5.28 -23.27 10.24
C ALA A 55 4.46 -22.14 9.61
N ALA A 56 5.11 -21.16 8.95
CA ALA A 56 4.44 -20.06 8.26
C ALA A 56 3.61 -20.50 7.03
N ALA A 57 3.91 -21.66 6.45
CA ALA A 57 3.20 -22.21 5.30
C ALA A 57 1.89 -22.94 5.69
N HIS A 58 1.55 -23.07 6.97
CA HIS A 58 0.40 -23.83 7.45
C HIS A 58 -0.37 -23.09 8.56
N GLY A 59 -1.57 -23.59 8.85
CA GLY A 59 -2.37 -23.16 10.00
C GLY A 59 -2.67 -21.67 10.05
N GLU A 60 -2.51 -21.07 11.22
CA GLU A 60 -2.83 -19.67 11.51
C GLU A 60 -2.05 -18.69 10.65
N ALA A 61 -0.76 -18.95 10.40
CA ALA A 61 0.09 -18.06 9.61
C ALA A 61 -0.31 -17.97 8.15
N LEU A 62 -0.66 -19.11 7.51
CA LEU A 62 -1.19 -19.11 6.15
C LEU A 62 -2.57 -18.43 6.07
N GLN A 63 -3.43 -18.64 7.07
CA GLN A 63 -4.70 -17.94 7.16
C GLN A 63 -4.49 -16.43 7.32
N ALA A 64 -3.57 -15.99 8.17
CA ALA A 64 -3.27 -14.58 8.38
C ALA A 64 -2.69 -13.92 7.10
N LEU A 65 -1.86 -14.63 6.34
CA LEU A 65 -1.37 -14.17 5.06
C LEU A 65 -2.50 -13.99 4.04
N THR A 66 -3.38 -14.99 3.93
CA THR A 66 -4.55 -14.91 3.02
C THR A 66 -5.50 -13.79 3.43
N THR A 67 -5.73 -13.60 4.72
CA THR A 67 -6.51 -12.48 5.27
C THR A 67 -5.91 -11.13 4.88
N SER A 68 -4.58 -10.96 5.02
CA SER A 68 -3.89 -9.74 4.58
C SER A 68 -4.02 -9.50 3.09
N LEU A 69 -3.80 -10.53 2.26
CA LEU A 69 -3.91 -10.41 0.80
C LEU A 69 -5.33 -10.02 0.37
N LEU A 70 -6.35 -10.66 0.93
CA LEU A 70 -7.74 -10.37 0.62
C LEU A 70 -8.16 -8.97 1.08
N THR A 71 -7.76 -8.57 2.30
CA THR A 71 -8.02 -7.23 2.84
C THR A 71 -7.35 -6.15 1.98
N ALA A 72 -6.06 -6.34 1.66
CA ALA A 72 -5.31 -5.38 0.86
C ALA A 72 -5.85 -5.29 -0.57
N LEU A 73 -6.24 -6.40 -1.19
CA LEU A 73 -6.84 -6.40 -2.52
C LEU A 73 -8.19 -5.69 -2.52
N ALA A 74 -9.09 -6.04 -1.59
CA ALA A 74 -10.41 -5.42 -1.49
C ALA A 74 -10.30 -3.91 -1.22
N ALA A 75 -9.50 -3.51 -0.23
CA ALA A 75 -9.31 -2.12 0.13
C ALA A 75 -8.69 -1.31 -1.02
N SER A 76 -7.69 -1.86 -1.72
CA SER A 76 -7.06 -1.19 -2.86
C SER A 76 -8.00 -1.01 -4.04
N LEU A 77 -8.81 -2.00 -4.37
CA LEU A 77 -9.81 -1.90 -5.43
C LEU A 77 -10.88 -0.86 -5.11
N LEU A 78 -11.40 -0.86 -3.87
CA LEU A 78 -12.36 0.14 -3.41
C LEU A 78 -11.76 1.55 -3.42
N ALA A 79 -10.56 1.70 -2.85
CA ALA A 79 -9.86 2.97 -2.81
C ALA A 79 -9.54 3.52 -4.21
N LEU A 80 -9.10 2.64 -5.12
CA LEU A 80 -8.84 3.02 -6.51
C LEU A 80 -10.12 3.46 -7.22
N THR A 81 -11.22 2.75 -7.00
CA THR A 81 -12.52 3.12 -7.58
C THR A 81 -12.98 4.47 -7.04
N VAL A 82 -13.08 4.63 -5.72
CA VAL A 82 -13.52 5.89 -5.07
C VAL A 82 -12.57 7.04 -5.42
N GLY A 83 -11.27 6.84 -5.28
CA GLY A 83 -10.26 7.86 -5.55
C GLY A 83 -10.23 8.31 -7.02
N THR A 84 -10.41 7.37 -7.97
CA THR A 84 -10.47 7.69 -9.40
C THR A 84 -11.70 8.53 -9.74
N TRP A 85 -12.88 8.10 -9.30
CA TRP A 85 -14.11 8.86 -9.56
C TRP A 85 -14.11 10.22 -8.89
N ALA A 86 -13.59 10.30 -7.66
CA ALA A 86 -13.43 11.58 -6.97
C ALA A 86 -12.46 12.52 -7.71
N ALA A 87 -11.33 12.00 -8.21
CA ALA A 87 -10.36 12.79 -8.96
C ALA A 87 -10.92 13.27 -10.31
N LEU A 88 -11.68 12.43 -11.00
CA LEU A 88 -12.38 12.80 -12.24
C LEU A 88 -13.44 13.88 -11.99
N ALA A 89 -14.24 13.74 -10.93
CA ALA A 89 -15.22 14.74 -10.53
C ALA A 89 -14.54 16.08 -10.15
N ALA A 90 -13.47 16.02 -9.35
CA ALA A 90 -12.70 17.19 -8.93
C ALA A 90 -12.09 17.96 -10.11
N ALA A 91 -11.71 17.25 -11.19
CA ALA A 91 -11.13 17.89 -12.39
C ALA A 91 -12.11 18.86 -13.08
N GLY A 92 -13.43 18.62 -12.99
CA GLY A 92 -14.47 19.49 -13.54
C GLY A 92 -14.91 20.64 -12.62
N LEU A 93 -14.41 20.70 -11.38
CA LEU A 93 -14.84 21.69 -10.39
C LEU A 93 -13.99 22.97 -10.42
N GLY A 94 -14.62 24.09 -10.06
CA GLY A 94 -13.91 25.33 -9.83
C GLY A 94 -12.92 25.22 -8.66
N ARG A 95 -11.90 26.10 -8.66
CA ARG A 95 -10.74 26.06 -7.75
C ARG A 95 -11.10 25.88 -6.26
N ARG A 96 -12.14 26.56 -5.78
CA ARG A 96 -12.54 26.48 -4.36
C ARG A 96 -13.10 25.12 -3.98
N HIS A 97 -14.03 24.57 -4.75
CA HIS A 97 -14.64 23.26 -4.50
C HIS A 97 -13.61 22.13 -4.63
N ARG A 98 -12.70 22.25 -5.61
CA ARG A 98 -11.59 21.33 -5.76
C ARG A 98 -10.67 21.35 -4.55
N ALA A 99 -10.31 22.54 -4.02
CA ALA A 99 -9.46 22.63 -2.82
C ALA A 99 -10.10 21.99 -1.59
N VAL A 100 -11.42 22.08 -1.44
CA VAL A 100 -12.15 21.40 -0.35
C VAL A 100 -12.09 19.89 -0.52
N LEU A 101 -12.31 19.37 -1.73
CA LEU A 101 -12.19 17.93 -2.00
C LEU A 101 -10.75 17.43 -1.81
N ASP A 102 -9.76 18.17 -2.31
CA ASP A 102 -8.34 17.84 -2.10
C ASP A 102 -8.04 17.73 -0.60
N ALA A 103 -8.50 18.69 0.22
CA ALA A 103 -8.32 18.66 1.67
C ALA A 103 -9.03 17.47 2.32
N LEU A 104 -10.28 17.19 1.93
CA LEU A 104 -11.07 16.08 2.48
C LEU A 104 -10.41 14.72 2.22
N PHE A 105 -9.94 14.49 0.99
CA PHE A 105 -9.28 13.22 0.64
C PHE A 105 -7.88 13.07 1.24
N VAL A 106 -7.18 14.17 1.55
CA VAL A 106 -5.86 14.15 2.20
C VAL A 106 -5.97 14.01 3.72
N LEU A 107 -7.09 14.40 4.31
CA LEU A 107 -7.30 14.41 5.77
C LEU A 107 -6.92 13.08 6.46
N PRO A 108 -7.29 11.89 5.95
CA PRO A 108 -6.93 10.61 6.60
C PRO A 108 -5.42 10.38 6.72
N VAL A 109 -4.61 10.95 5.81
CA VAL A 109 -3.14 10.82 5.87
C VAL A 109 -2.53 11.72 6.95
N ALA A 110 -3.19 12.84 7.26
CA ALA A 110 -2.75 13.76 8.32
C ALA A 110 -3.10 13.26 9.73
N VAL A 111 -3.98 12.25 9.85
CA VAL A 111 -4.42 11.67 11.11
C VAL A 111 -3.69 10.35 11.35
N PRO A 112 -3.18 10.07 12.56
CA PRO A 112 -2.58 8.78 12.89
C PRO A 112 -3.55 7.62 12.58
N SER A 113 -3.06 6.54 11.96
CA SER A 113 -3.93 5.44 11.51
C SER A 113 -4.69 4.76 12.66
N VAL A 114 -4.12 4.70 13.86
CA VAL A 114 -4.81 4.21 15.06
C VAL A 114 -6.06 5.04 15.39
N VAL A 115 -6.00 6.37 15.20
CA VAL A 115 -7.14 7.27 15.42
C VAL A 115 -8.21 7.06 14.37
N VAL A 116 -7.81 6.83 13.12
CA VAL A 116 -8.74 6.46 12.04
C VAL A 116 -9.41 5.11 12.37
N GLY A 117 -8.66 4.13 12.85
CA GLY A 117 -9.20 2.84 13.32
C GLY A 117 -10.24 3.02 14.42
N LEU A 118 -9.92 3.82 15.44
CA LEU A 118 -10.84 4.12 16.54
C LEU A 118 -12.09 4.87 16.03
N ALA A 119 -11.93 5.83 15.13
CA ALA A 119 -13.05 6.55 14.54
C ALA A 119 -14.00 5.63 13.77
N VAL A 120 -13.44 4.71 12.97
CA VAL A 120 -14.20 3.68 12.24
C VAL A 120 -14.90 2.73 13.22
N LEU A 121 -14.20 2.29 14.28
CA LEU A 121 -14.80 1.47 15.34
C LEU A 121 -16.02 2.14 15.95
N VAL A 122 -15.88 3.38 16.37
CA VAL A 122 -16.97 4.15 17.02
C VAL A 122 -18.13 4.36 16.03
N ALA A 123 -17.84 4.73 14.79
CA ALA A 123 -18.85 4.99 13.76
C ALA A 123 -19.70 3.76 13.43
N PHE A 124 -19.10 2.55 13.45
CA PHE A 124 -19.76 1.31 13.05
C PHE A 124 -20.03 0.34 14.21
N SER A 125 -19.98 0.81 15.45
CA SER A 125 -20.34 0.04 16.64
C SER A 125 -21.81 0.13 17.04
N ARG A 126 -22.59 0.96 16.34
CA ARG A 126 -24.02 1.23 16.68
C ARG A 126 -24.88 1.26 15.42
N PRO A 127 -26.22 0.96 15.56
CA PRO A 127 -27.16 1.16 14.46
C PRO A 127 -27.11 2.59 13.91
N PRO A 128 -27.42 2.81 12.61
CA PRO A 128 -28.09 1.87 11.69
C PRO A 128 -27.12 0.89 10.98
N VAL A 129 -25.80 1.11 11.01
CA VAL A 129 -24.83 0.27 10.32
C VAL A 129 -23.86 -0.32 11.35
N LEU A 130 -24.11 -1.56 11.75
CA LEU A 130 -23.29 -2.28 12.70
C LEU A 130 -22.31 -3.20 11.93
N LEU A 131 -21.02 -2.87 11.96
CA LEU A 131 -19.96 -3.66 11.31
C LEU A 131 -18.90 -4.15 12.32
N ASN A 132 -18.98 -3.72 13.57
CA ASN A 132 -18.05 -4.17 14.60
C ASN A 132 -18.09 -5.71 14.72
N GLY A 133 -16.90 -6.32 14.86
CA GLY A 133 -16.76 -7.78 14.90
C GLY A 133 -16.86 -8.47 13.52
N THR A 134 -16.87 -7.72 12.41
CA THR A 134 -16.87 -8.28 11.06
C THR A 134 -15.60 -7.91 10.30
N ARG A 135 -15.22 -8.73 9.31
CA ARG A 135 -14.10 -8.43 8.38
C ARG A 135 -14.27 -7.12 7.61
N TRP A 136 -15.51 -6.69 7.40
CA TRP A 136 -15.80 -5.49 6.60
C TRP A 136 -15.33 -4.20 7.26
N ILE A 137 -15.32 -4.13 8.59
CA ILE A 137 -14.84 -2.94 9.30
C ILE A 137 -13.34 -2.75 9.06
N VAL A 138 -12.55 -3.84 8.96
CA VAL A 138 -11.12 -3.81 8.64
C VAL A 138 -10.93 -3.32 7.19
N VAL A 139 -11.67 -3.88 6.24
CA VAL A 139 -11.61 -3.48 4.83
C VAL A 139 -11.97 -1.99 4.66
N ILE A 140 -12.99 -1.50 5.37
CA ILE A 140 -13.38 -0.07 5.32
C ILE A 140 -12.26 0.82 5.88
N ALA A 141 -11.69 0.49 7.02
CA ALA A 141 -10.60 1.27 7.60
C ALA A 141 -9.38 1.35 6.65
N HIS A 142 -8.96 0.20 6.11
CA HIS A 142 -7.89 0.17 5.11
C HIS A 142 -8.26 0.99 3.88
N THR A 143 -9.49 0.87 3.37
CA THR A 143 -9.96 1.68 2.23
C THR A 143 -9.85 3.17 2.52
N VAL A 144 -10.31 3.64 3.68
CA VAL A 144 -10.22 5.06 4.08
C VAL A 144 -8.77 5.53 4.08
N LEU A 145 -7.86 4.75 4.69
CA LEU A 145 -6.44 5.11 4.79
C LEU A 145 -5.74 5.20 3.42
N VAL A 146 -6.02 4.27 2.51
CA VAL A 146 -5.31 4.24 1.22
C VAL A 146 -6.00 5.03 0.11
N THR A 147 -7.26 5.46 0.28
CA THR A 147 -8.01 6.25 -0.73
C THR A 147 -7.34 7.58 -1.03
N ALA A 148 -6.71 8.22 -0.04
CA ALA A 148 -5.97 9.46 -0.24
C ALA A 148 -4.85 9.31 -1.30
N PHE A 149 -4.14 8.19 -1.25
CA PHE A 149 -3.04 7.91 -2.19
C PHE A 149 -3.55 7.61 -3.61
N ALA A 150 -4.66 6.88 -3.72
CA ALA A 150 -5.35 6.66 -4.99
C ALA A 150 -5.81 8.01 -5.61
N TYR A 151 -6.52 8.82 -4.82
CA TYR A 151 -7.01 10.14 -5.25
C TYR A 151 -5.87 11.05 -5.70
N GLN A 152 -4.80 11.19 -4.91
CA GLN A 152 -3.66 12.05 -5.23
C GLN A 152 -2.93 11.59 -6.49
N SER A 153 -2.70 10.28 -6.64
CA SER A 153 -2.01 9.70 -7.79
C SER A 153 -2.78 9.97 -9.09
N VAL A 154 -4.10 9.73 -9.07
CA VAL A 154 -4.97 9.96 -10.24
C VAL A 154 -5.13 11.44 -10.52
N SER A 155 -5.33 12.29 -9.49
CA SER A 155 -5.41 13.74 -9.64
C SER A 155 -4.12 14.33 -10.24
N ALA A 156 -2.95 13.85 -9.84
CA ALA A 156 -1.69 14.26 -10.39
C ALA A 156 -1.53 13.83 -11.87
N ALA A 157 -1.98 12.63 -12.21
CA ALA A 157 -1.97 12.14 -13.59
C ALA A 157 -2.91 12.95 -14.49
N LEU A 158 -4.14 13.23 -14.02
CA LEU A 158 -5.11 14.06 -14.75
C LEU A 158 -4.56 15.46 -15.06
N ARG A 159 -3.82 16.08 -14.14
CA ARG A 159 -3.19 17.39 -14.36
C ARG A 159 -2.08 17.38 -15.42
N ARG A 160 -1.53 16.22 -15.76
CA ARG A 160 -0.47 16.05 -16.76
C ARG A 160 -0.99 15.62 -18.14
N LEU A 161 -2.28 15.25 -18.23
CA LEU A 161 -2.88 14.90 -19.50
C LEU A 161 -3.01 16.17 -20.38
N ASP A 162 -2.55 16.06 -21.61
CA ASP A 162 -2.72 17.13 -22.59
C ASP A 162 -4.20 17.19 -23.03
N PRO A 163 -4.87 18.34 -22.86
CA PRO A 163 -6.24 18.54 -23.31
C PRO A 163 -6.46 18.28 -24.82
N ALA A 164 -5.39 18.35 -25.63
CA ALA A 164 -5.46 18.11 -27.07
C ALA A 164 -6.02 16.72 -27.42
N TYR A 165 -5.76 15.70 -26.62
CA TYR A 165 -6.33 14.36 -26.84
C TYR A 165 -7.84 14.34 -26.77
N GLU A 166 -8.42 15.02 -25.77
CA GLU A 166 -9.85 15.09 -25.57
C GLU A 166 -10.51 15.97 -26.66
N GLN A 167 -9.88 17.09 -27.01
CA GLN A 167 -10.32 17.99 -28.07
C GLN A 167 -10.33 17.30 -29.44
N ALA A 168 -9.27 16.55 -29.78
CA ALA A 168 -9.20 15.79 -31.00
C ALA A 168 -10.30 14.72 -31.08
N ALA A 169 -10.56 14.00 -29.98
CA ALA A 169 -11.64 13.03 -29.94
C ALA A 169 -13.02 13.68 -30.09
N ALA A 170 -13.24 14.83 -29.45
CA ALA A 170 -14.48 15.60 -29.57
C ALA A 170 -14.69 16.12 -31.00
N SER A 171 -13.63 16.59 -31.68
CA SER A 171 -13.66 17.04 -33.09
C SER A 171 -14.06 15.90 -34.05
N LEU A 172 -13.76 14.66 -33.68
CA LEU A 172 -14.17 13.44 -34.42
C LEU A 172 -15.56 12.94 -34.03
N GLY A 173 -16.34 13.74 -33.26
CA GLY A 173 -17.72 13.43 -32.86
C GLY A 173 -17.83 12.48 -31.65
N ALA A 174 -16.75 12.29 -30.87
CA ALA A 174 -16.84 11.48 -29.65
C ALA A 174 -17.58 12.23 -28.56
N GLY A 175 -18.68 11.66 -28.06
CA GLY A 175 -19.39 12.18 -26.89
C GLY A 175 -18.61 12.01 -25.59
N PRO A 176 -18.99 12.70 -24.49
CA PRO A 176 -18.23 12.73 -23.23
C PRO A 176 -17.95 11.34 -22.63
N ALA A 177 -18.92 10.44 -22.68
CA ALA A 177 -18.74 9.06 -22.19
C ALA A 177 -17.69 8.29 -23.01
N ARG A 178 -17.68 8.48 -24.34
CA ARG A 178 -16.68 7.84 -25.21
C ARG A 178 -15.29 8.40 -24.96
N VAL A 179 -15.15 9.71 -24.76
CA VAL A 179 -13.87 10.36 -24.38
C VAL A 179 -13.38 9.80 -23.04
N LEU A 180 -14.24 9.67 -22.03
CA LEU A 180 -13.87 9.12 -20.72
C LEU A 180 -13.34 7.68 -20.85
N TRP A 181 -14.12 6.78 -21.48
CA TRP A 181 -13.79 5.35 -21.50
C TRP A 181 -12.72 4.97 -22.51
N ARG A 182 -12.61 5.67 -23.65
CA ARG A 182 -11.68 5.32 -24.74
C ARG A 182 -10.45 6.21 -24.84
N VAL A 183 -10.43 7.34 -24.15
CA VAL A 183 -9.28 8.27 -24.18
C VAL A 183 -8.73 8.46 -22.78
N ARG A 184 -9.51 9.03 -21.86
CA ARG A 184 -9.02 9.46 -20.56
C ARG A 184 -8.61 8.27 -19.68
N LEU A 185 -9.47 7.27 -19.48
CA LEU A 185 -9.16 6.10 -18.65
C LEU A 185 -7.99 5.26 -19.17
N PRO A 186 -7.88 4.95 -20.48
CA PRO A 186 -6.70 4.28 -21.02
C PRO A 186 -5.39 5.05 -20.84
N LEU A 187 -5.41 6.37 -20.99
CA LEU A 187 -4.23 7.21 -20.76
C LEU A 187 -3.83 7.27 -19.28
N LEU A 188 -4.79 7.11 -18.37
CA LEU A 188 -4.54 7.03 -16.93
C LEU A 188 -4.09 5.65 -16.45
N LEU A 189 -4.23 4.60 -17.26
CA LEU A 189 -3.96 3.21 -16.85
C LEU A 189 -2.58 3.00 -16.19
N PRO A 190 -1.47 3.59 -16.69
CA PRO A 190 -0.16 3.46 -16.03
C PRO A 190 -0.15 4.08 -14.62
N SER A 191 -0.90 5.15 -14.40
CA SER A 191 -1.00 5.81 -13.09
C SER A 191 -1.96 5.07 -12.16
N LEU A 192 -3.05 4.51 -12.70
CA LEU A 192 -3.98 3.66 -11.97
C LEU A 192 -3.30 2.39 -11.45
N THR A 193 -2.50 1.72 -12.29
CA THR A 193 -1.75 0.53 -11.87
C THR A 193 -0.68 0.86 -10.83
N ALA A 194 -0.01 2.01 -10.94
CA ALA A 194 0.95 2.47 -9.93
C ALA A 194 0.24 2.79 -8.60
N ALA A 195 -0.91 3.47 -8.65
CA ALA A 195 -1.73 3.76 -7.47
C ALA A 195 -2.26 2.48 -6.81
N ALA A 196 -2.72 1.49 -7.60
CA ALA A 196 -3.15 0.19 -7.09
C ALA A 196 -2.03 -0.52 -6.33
N GLY A 197 -0.83 -0.56 -6.89
CA GLY A 197 0.33 -1.15 -6.22
C GLY A 197 0.69 -0.45 -4.92
N LEU A 198 0.67 0.88 -4.91
CA LEU A 198 0.93 1.67 -3.71
C LEU A 198 -0.12 1.42 -2.62
N CYS A 199 -1.41 1.49 -2.96
CA CYS A 199 -2.51 1.23 -2.03
C CYS A 199 -2.42 -0.20 -1.45
N PHE A 200 -2.11 -1.19 -2.31
CA PHE A 200 -1.94 -2.57 -1.89
C PHE A 200 -0.77 -2.71 -0.89
N ALA A 201 0.39 -2.16 -1.20
CA ALA A 201 1.56 -2.25 -0.32
C ALA A 201 1.33 -1.57 1.04
N LEU A 202 0.69 -0.39 1.05
CA LEU A 202 0.34 0.31 2.28
C LEU A 202 -0.68 -0.48 3.11
N SER A 203 -1.67 -1.08 2.47
CA SER A 203 -2.67 -1.91 3.16
C SER A 203 -2.07 -3.21 3.71
N MET A 204 -1.13 -3.85 2.99
CA MET A 204 -0.41 -5.05 3.48
C MET A 204 0.39 -4.79 4.76
N GLY A 205 0.94 -3.59 4.93
CA GLY A 205 1.74 -3.21 6.10
C GLY A 205 0.94 -2.52 7.21
N GLU A 206 -0.38 -2.34 7.07
CA GLU A 206 -1.17 -1.62 8.07
C GLU A 206 -1.43 -2.49 9.31
N LEU A 207 -0.93 -2.00 10.45
CA LEU A 207 -1.07 -2.65 11.76
C LEU A 207 -1.94 -1.83 12.69
N SER A 208 -1.70 -0.53 12.80
CA SER A 208 -2.21 0.30 13.90
C SER A 208 -3.74 0.44 13.90
N ALA A 209 -4.36 0.73 12.74
CA ALA A 209 -5.81 0.75 12.62
C ALA A 209 -6.39 -0.66 12.74
N THR A 210 -5.71 -1.66 12.17
CA THR A 210 -6.12 -3.06 12.21
C THR A 210 -6.25 -3.57 13.64
N MET A 211 -5.29 -3.26 14.52
CA MET A 211 -5.29 -3.65 15.93
C MET A 211 -6.53 -3.19 16.71
N MET A 212 -7.20 -2.13 16.25
CA MET A 212 -8.43 -1.63 16.87
C MET A 212 -9.69 -2.36 16.39
N LEU A 213 -9.60 -3.10 15.26
CA LEU A 213 -10.78 -3.47 14.48
C LEU A 213 -10.92 -4.96 14.20
N TYR A 214 -9.80 -5.71 14.15
CA TYR A 214 -9.80 -7.07 13.63
C TYR A 214 -10.63 -8.01 14.52
N PRO A 215 -11.54 -8.81 13.93
CA PRO A 215 -12.20 -9.88 14.67
C PRO A 215 -11.28 -11.12 14.71
N PRO A 216 -11.51 -12.03 15.68
CA PRO A 216 -10.63 -13.20 15.88
C PRO A 216 -10.51 -14.14 14.69
N ASP A 217 -11.55 -14.22 13.85
CA ASP A 217 -11.59 -15.05 12.65
C ASP A 217 -10.98 -14.35 11.40
N TRP A 218 -10.57 -13.08 11.55
CA TRP A 218 -9.99 -12.28 10.46
C TRP A 218 -8.73 -11.55 10.92
N THR A 219 -7.71 -12.30 11.34
CA THR A 219 -6.43 -11.76 11.84
C THR A 219 -5.45 -11.57 10.69
N PRO A 220 -5.09 -10.33 10.29
CA PRO A 220 -4.07 -10.09 9.26
C PRO A 220 -2.66 -10.40 9.76
N LEU A 221 -1.75 -10.70 8.82
CA LEU A 221 -0.39 -11.12 9.12
C LEU A 221 0.43 -10.10 9.95
N PRO A 222 0.32 -8.76 9.76
CA PRO A 222 0.98 -7.79 10.63
C PRO A 222 0.61 -7.92 12.11
N VAL A 223 -0.65 -8.27 12.41
CA VAL A 223 -1.12 -8.52 13.79
C VAL A 223 -0.47 -9.77 14.36
N LEU A 224 -0.37 -10.83 13.57
CA LEU A 224 0.29 -12.08 13.99
C LEU A 224 1.80 -11.86 14.21
N ILE A 225 2.46 -11.07 13.36
CA ILE A 225 3.87 -10.67 13.53
C ILE A 225 4.04 -9.93 14.86
N TYR A 226 3.20 -8.93 15.11
CA TYR A 226 3.23 -8.18 16.36
C TYR A 226 3.03 -9.11 17.58
N ALA A 227 2.02 -9.96 17.55
CA ALA A 227 1.74 -10.90 18.63
C ALA A 227 2.85 -11.93 18.86
N ALA A 228 3.55 -12.36 17.82
CA ALA A 228 4.72 -13.25 17.93
C ALA A 228 5.90 -12.54 18.58
N THR A 229 6.19 -11.30 18.16
CA THR A 229 7.30 -10.51 18.70
C THR A 229 7.05 -10.07 20.13
N ASP A 230 5.82 -9.67 20.47
CA ASP A 230 5.40 -9.29 21.82
C ASP A 230 5.55 -10.45 22.82
N ARG A 231 5.29 -11.68 22.40
CA ARG A 231 5.51 -12.91 23.16
C ARG A 231 6.98 -13.38 23.21
N GLY A 232 7.92 -12.60 22.68
CA GLY A 232 9.34 -12.92 22.66
C GLY A 232 9.77 -13.91 21.57
N SER A 233 8.88 -14.32 20.65
CA SER A 233 9.18 -15.22 19.53
C SER A 233 9.76 -14.45 18.34
N LEU A 234 10.90 -13.77 18.54
CA LEU A 234 11.51 -12.87 17.56
C LEU A 234 11.85 -13.57 16.23
N PHE A 235 12.34 -14.81 16.29
CA PHE A 235 12.74 -15.54 15.08
C PHE A 235 11.54 -15.95 14.23
N ALA A 236 10.47 -16.43 14.87
CA ALA A 236 9.22 -16.74 14.20
C ALA A 236 8.58 -15.45 13.63
N GLY A 237 8.52 -14.37 14.42
CA GLY A 237 8.05 -13.06 13.96
C GLY A 237 8.85 -12.52 12.76
N SER A 238 10.18 -12.71 12.78
CA SER A 238 11.05 -12.33 11.64
C SER A 238 10.75 -13.15 10.38
N ALA A 239 10.51 -14.45 10.51
CA ALA A 239 10.13 -15.29 9.37
C ALA A 239 8.79 -14.87 8.78
N LEU A 240 7.78 -14.58 9.61
CA LEU A 240 6.49 -14.04 9.16
C LEU A 240 6.65 -12.68 8.47
N ALA A 241 7.53 -11.80 8.98
CA ALA A 241 7.82 -10.51 8.35
C ALA A 241 8.47 -10.67 6.97
N VAL A 242 9.40 -11.63 6.81
CA VAL A 242 10.00 -11.96 5.51
C VAL A 242 8.94 -12.52 4.55
N VAL A 243 8.01 -13.37 5.02
CA VAL A 243 6.90 -13.89 4.21
C VAL A 243 5.98 -12.75 3.76
N LEU A 244 5.62 -11.83 4.66
CA LEU A 244 4.82 -10.65 4.32
C LEU A 244 5.49 -9.77 3.27
N MET A 245 6.80 -9.51 3.44
CA MET A 245 7.60 -8.73 2.51
C MET A 245 7.68 -9.41 1.14
N ALA A 246 7.95 -10.72 1.11
CA ALA A 246 8.01 -11.49 -0.13
C ALA A 246 6.67 -11.50 -0.87
N ALA A 247 5.55 -11.74 -0.16
CA ALA A 247 4.21 -11.73 -0.73
C ALA A 247 3.85 -10.35 -1.32
N THR A 248 4.17 -9.27 -0.59
CA THR A 248 3.95 -7.90 -1.06
C THR A 248 4.78 -7.60 -2.32
N LEU A 249 6.07 -7.95 -2.32
CA LEU A 249 6.94 -7.76 -3.48
C LEU A 249 6.48 -8.57 -4.69
N LEU A 250 6.08 -9.82 -4.51
CA LEU A 250 5.54 -10.66 -5.60
C LEU A 250 4.26 -10.05 -6.20
N ALA A 251 3.35 -9.56 -5.35
CA ALA A 251 2.14 -8.88 -5.81
C ALA A 251 2.48 -7.60 -6.59
N LEU A 252 3.42 -6.77 -6.11
CA LEU A 252 3.88 -5.58 -6.81
C LEU A 252 4.55 -5.90 -8.15
N LEU A 253 5.36 -6.95 -8.21
CA LEU A 253 5.95 -7.43 -9.46
C LEU A 253 4.89 -7.91 -10.45
N ALA A 254 3.85 -8.60 -9.99
CA ALA A 254 2.72 -9.00 -10.83
C ALA A 254 1.98 -7.77 -11.41
N VAL A 255 1.69 -6.77 -10.58
CA VAL A 255 1.07 -5.50 -11.01
C VAL A 255 1.96 -4.75 -12.01
N SER A 256 3.29 -4.72 -11.79
CA SER A 256 4.22 -4.01 -12.67
C SER A 256 4.29 -4.63 -14.08
N ARG A 257 4.14 -5.95 -14.20
CA ARG A 257 4.08 -6.64 -15.51
C ARG A 257 2.83 -6.30 -16.32
N ILE A 258 1.71 -6.02 -15.67
CA ILE A 258 0.49 -5.54 -16.33
C ILE A 258 0.72 -4.14 -16.91
N ARG A 259 1.41 -3.27 -16.17
CA ARG A 259 1.73 -1.90 -16.56
C ARG A 259 2.58 -1.83 -17.82
N THR A 260 3.63 -2.66 -17.95
CA THR A 260 4.52 -2.66 -19.11
C THR A 260 3.80 -3.11 -20.39
N ARG A 261 2.90 -4.08 -20.30
CA ARG A 261 2.12 -4.54 -21.44
C ARG A 261 1.10 -3.50 -21.95
N ALA A 262 0.55 -2.68 -21.04
CA ALA A 262 -0.40 -1.63 -21.41
C ALA A 262 0.28 -0.40 -22.08
N ALA A 263 1.54 -0.14 -21.76
CA ALA A 263 2.31 0.97 -22.35
C ALA A 263 2.85 0.68 -23.76
N HIS A 264 2.83 -0.57 -24.20
CA HIS A 264 3.31 -1.01 -25.53
C HIS A 264 2.16 -1.34 -26.52
N ARG A 265 0.92 -1.05 -26.19
CA ARG A 265 -0.26 -1.10 -27.06
C ARG A 265 -0.79 0.30 -27.36
#